data_ca348cdcc32360bc22d32336757ba3cc
#
_entry.id   ca348cdcc32360bc22d32336757ba3cc
#
_cell.length_a   1.000
_cell.length_b   1.000
_cell.length_c   1.000
_cell.angle_alpha   90.00
_cell.angle_beta   90.00
_cell.angle_gamma   90.00
#
_symmetry.space_group_name_H-M   'P 1'
#
loop_
_entity.id
_entity.type
_entity.pdbx_description
1 polymer ?
#
loop_
_entity_poly.entity_id
_entity_poly.type
_entity_poly.pdbx_seq_one_letter_code
_entity_poly.pdbx_strand_id
1 'polypeptide(L)'
;FDRATPRYISGAPLAFRGKVLIGHGGGDFGAVRGYVTAHDAVTGRELWRFYTVPGNPAAGFENQAMAMAARTWTGEWWKFGGGGTVWNAMTYDAELGRVYLGTGNGAPWNQRVRSPGGGDNLFLASIVALDAETGEYRWHYQENPGESWDYNSAMDIVLADLQIDGKSRKVLLHAPKNGFFYVIDRVTGRPISAEPFARTTWASRIDIATGRPVESASERS
;
A
#
# COMPACT_ATOMS: atom_id res chain seq x y z
N PHE A 1 -0.38 19.91 13.05
CA PHE A 1 -1.26 18.76 13.32
C PHE A 1 -2.70 19.29 13.38
N ASP A 2 -3.55 18.91 12.43
CA ASP A 2 -4.96 19.27 12.46
C ASP A 2 -5.66 18.34 13.48
N ARG A 3 -6.06 18.91 14.61
CA ARG A 3 -6.77 18.17 15.68
C ARG A 3 -8.20 17.79 15.30
N ALA A 4 -8.73 18.31 14.21
CA ALA A 4 -10.08 17.98 13.73
C ALA A 4 -10.14 16.66 12.95
N THR A 5 -9.00 16.13 12.50
CA THR A 5 -8.93 14.86 11.79
C THR A 5 -8.37 13.76 12.71
N PRO A 6 -8.99 12.56 12.73
CA PRO A 6 -8.59 11.47 13.60
C PRO A 6 -7.32 10.76 13.10
N ARG A 7 -6.24 11.51 12.89
CA ARG A 7 -4.93 10.98 12.50
C ARG A 7 -4.05 10.75 13.71
N TYR A 8 -3.32 9.64 13.69
CA TYR A 8 -2.33 9.31 14.70
C TYR A 8 -1.13 8.61 14.07
N ILE A 9 -0.01 8.58 14.76
CA ILE A 9 1.20 7.88 14.36
C ILE A 9 1.40 6.74 15.36
N SER A 10 1.37 5.50 14.87
CA SER A 10 1.59 4.28 15.67
C SER A 10 2.87 3.56 15.26
N GLY A 11 3.26 3.63 13.98
CA GLY A 11 4.47 3.02 13.47
C GLY A 11 5.72 3.89 13.74
N ALA A 12 6.88 3.24 13.77
CA ALA A 12 8.15 3.93 13.88
C ALA A 12 8.45 4.75 12.61
N PRO A 13 8.94 6.00 12.73
CA PRO A 13 9.49 6.72 11.60
C PRO A 13 10.70 5.98 11.01
N LEU A 14 10.82 5.98 9.69
CA LEU A 14 11.97 5.41 8.99
C LEU A 14 13.00 6.50 8.68
N ALA A 15 14.22 6.37 9.22
CA ALA A 15 15.30 7.31 8.97
C ALA A 15 16.34 6.75 8.01
N PHE A 16 16.70 7.51 6.97
CA PHE A 16 17.76 7.17 6.02
C PHE A 16 18.29 8.43 5.32
N ARG A 17 19.60 8.48 5.03
CA ARG A 17 20.25 9.51 4.20
C ARG A 17 19.80 10.94 4.47
N GLY A 18 19.71 11.31 5.76
CA GLY A 18 19.30 12.66 6.17
C GLY A 18 17.80 12.95 6.03
N LYS A 19 16.97 11.93 5.81
CA LYS A 19 15.51 12.02 5.73
C LYS A 19 14.83 11.22 6.83
N VAL A 20 13.64 11.64 7.21
CA VAL A 20 12.72 10.90 8.08
C VAL A 20 11.41 10.75 7.35
N LEU A 21 10.99 9.49 7.12
CA LEU A 21 9.68 9.15 6.59
C LEU A 21 8.70 8.92 7.72
N ILE A 22 7.49 9.48 7.53
CA ILE A 22 6.40 9.36 8.48
C ILE A 22 5.12 9.03 7.71
N GLY A 23 4.48 7.92 8.09
CA GLY A 23 3.12 7.59 7.72
C GLY A 23 2.15 7.89 8.86
N HIS A 24 0.90 7.51 8.72
CA HIS A 24 -0.12 7.71 9.76
C HIS A 24 -1.24 6.66 9.66
N GLY A 25 -1.96 6.49 10.78
CA GLY A 25 -3.21 5.76 10.88
C GLY A 25 -4.42 6.69 10.90
N GLY A 26 -5.59 6.14 11.26
CA GLY A 26 -6.83 6.90 11.49
C GLY A 26 -7.91 6.69 10.44
N GLY A 27 -7.66 5.91 9.38
CA GLY A 27 -8.65 5.62 8.34
C GLY A 27 -9.94 4.99 8.85
N ASP A 28 -9.87 4.24 9.94
CA ASP A 28 -11.04 3.57 10.54
C ASP A 28 -11.93 4.50 11.38
N PHE A 29 -11.44 5.69 11.72
CA PHE A 29 -12.10 6.60 12.66
C PHE A 29 -12.72 7.84 12.01
N GLY A 30 -12.64 7.97 10.70
CA GLY A 30 -13.21 9.11 10.00
C GLY A 30 -12.74 9.26 8.56
N ALA A 31 -13.05 10.41 7.96
CA ALA A 31 -12.70 10.71 6.59
C ALA A 31 -11.18 11.02 6.46
N VAL A 32 -10.36 9.99 6.47
CA VAL A 32 -8.90 10.09 6.38
C VAL A 32 -8.40 9.56 5.05
N ARG A 33 -7.67 10.40 4.33
CA ARG A 33 -6.94 10.05 3.11
C ARG A 33 -5.51 9.66 3.47
N GLY A 34 -5.08 8.47 3.08
CA GLY A 34 -3.74 7.96 3.33
C GLY A 34 -2.65 8.72 2.57
N TYR A 35 -1.51 8.89 3.22
CA TYR A 35 -0.28 9.43 2.63
C TYR A 35 0.95 9.04 3.45
N VAL A 36 2.12 9.22 2.86
CA VAL A 36 3.42 9.22 3.52
C VAL A 36 4.15 10.52 3.20
N THR A 37 4.94 11.01 4.13
CA THR A 37 5.78 12.22 3.96
C THR A 37 7.22 11.92 4.27
N ALA A 38 8.14 12.53 3.51
CA ALA A 38 9.55 12.60 3.86
C ALA A 38 9.90 14.00 4.33
N HIS A 39 10.65 14.06 5.41
CA HIS A 39 11.13 15.30 6.01
C HIS A 39 12.67 15.32 6.07
N ASP A 40 13.25 16.49 5.90
CA ASP A 40 14.65 16.71 6.18
C ASP A 40 14.93 16.48 7.67
N ALA A 41 15.88 15.61 7.98
CA ALA A 41 16.14 15.18 9.36
C ALA A 41 16.72 16.26 10.27
N VAL A 42 17.25 17.34 9.70
CA VAL A 42 17.85 18.46 10.45
C VAL A 42 16.84 19.59 10.66
N THR A 43 16.14 19.97 9.58
CA THR A 43 15.27 21.14 9.59
C THR A 43 13.80 20.81 9.85
N GLY A 44 13.40 19.53 9.69
CA GLY A 44 12.01 19.09 9.76
C GLY A 44 11.15 19.51 8.54
N ARG A 45 11.74 20.19 7.55
CA ARG A 45 11.01 20.64 6.37
C ARG A 45 10.52 19.43 5.56
N GLU A 46 9.24 19.44 5.15
CA GLU A 46 8.71 18.43 4.23
C GLU A 46 9.44 18.54 2.87
N LEU A 47 9.98 17.40 2.41
CA LEU A 47 10.69 17.29 1.14
C LEU A 47 9.77 16.82 0.03
N TRP A 48 8.96 15.81 0.32
CA TRP A 48 7.96 15.27 -0.60
C TRP A 48 6.83 14.58 0.16
N ARG A 49 5.69 14.42 -0.52
CA ARG A 49 4.51 13.68 -0.07
C ARG A 49 4.00 12.79 -1.17
N PHE A 50 3.63 11.57 -0.83
CA PHE A 50 2.93 10.66 -1.71
C PHE A 50 1.61 10.25 -1.08
N TYR A 51 0.50 10.51 -1.77
CA TYR A 51 -0.83 10.03 -1.38
C TYR A 51 -1.00 8.58 -1.82
N THR A 52 -1.65 7.76 -1.00
CA THR A 52 -1.94 6.34 -1.27
C THR A 52 -3.36 6.10 -1.76
N VAL A 53 -4.20 7.13 -1.72
CA VAL A 53 -5.56 7.13 -2.24
C VAL A 53 -5.78 8.40 -3.08
N PRO A 54 -6.41 8.32 -4.25
CA PRO A 54 -6.67 9.50 -5.07
C PRO A 54 -7.68 10.45 -4.42
N GLY A 55 -7.50 11.74 -4.63
CA GLY A 55 -8.41 12.79 -4.17
C GLY A 55 -9.65 12.94 -5.06
N ASN A 56 -10.36 14.06 -4.87
CA ASN A 56 -11.50 14.41 -5.71
C ASN A 56 -11.05 14.67 -7.16
N PRO A 57 -11.57 13.94 -8.15
CA PRO A 57 -11.21 14.14 -9.56
C PRO A 57 -11.43 15.56 -10.09
N ALA A 58 -12.41 16.26 -9.56
CA ALA A 58 -12.69 17.65 -9.97
C ALA A 58 -11.58 18.64 -9.58
N ALA A 59 -10.75 18.29 -8.58
CA ALA A 59 -9.59 19.10 -8.17
C ALA A 59 -8.32 18.76 -8.95
N GLY A 60 -8.36 17.75 -9.85
CA GLY A 60 -7.19 17.18 -10.49
C GLY A 60 -6.44 16.21 -9.58
N PHE A 61 -5.32 15.70 -10.05
CA PHE A 61 -4.50 14.73 -9.33
C PHE A 61 -3.07 15.25 -9.16
N GLU A 62 -2.47 14.94 -8.04
CA GLU A 62 -1.13 15.41 -7.68
C GLU A 62 -0.03 14.86 -8.61
N ASN A 63 -0.27 13.66 -9.18
CA ASN A 63 0.66 12.99 -10.09
C ASN A 63 -0.04 11.92 -10.94
N GLN A 64 0.69 11.32 -11.86
CA GLN A 64 0.15 10.27 -12.75
C GLN A 64 -0.26 9.00 -12.01
N ALA A 65 0.39 8.65 -10.89
CA ALA A 65 0.01 7.49 -10.08
C ALA A 65 -1.38 7.68 -9.47
N MET A 66 -1.70 8.89 -8.99
CA MET A 66 -3.04 9.21 -8.48
C MET A 66 -4.09 9.24 -9.60
N ALA A 67 -3.74 9.74 -10.78
CA ALA A 67 -4.63 9.68 -11.94
C ALA A 67 -4.90 8.23 -12.40
N MET A 68 -3.89 7.36 -12.35
CA MET A 68 -4.02 5.93 -12.61
C MET A 68 -4.92 5.26 -11.55
N ALA A 69 -4.63 5.49 -10.27
CA ALA A 69 -5.38 4.92 -9.17
C ALA A 69 -6.86 5.31 -9.21
N ALA A 70 -7.19 6.55 -9.54
CA ALA A 70 -8.56 7.05 -9.61
C ALA A 70 -9.45 6.26 -10.59
N ARG A 71 -8.87 5.66 -11.64
CA ARG A 71 -9.61 4.82 -12.59
C ARG A 71 -10.10 3.51 -12.02
N THR A 72 -9.62 3.14 -10.83
CA THR A 72 -9.98 1.92 -10.11
C THR A 72 -10.99 2.17 -8.99
N TRP A 73 -11.49 3.40 -8.90
CA TRP A 73 -12.49 3.82 -7.93
C TRP A 73 -13.77 4.28 -8.62
N THR A 74 -14.89 4.18 -7.90
CA THR A 74 -16.20 4.67 -8.38
C THR A 74 -16.93 5.43 -7.28
N GLY A 75 -17.92 6.22 -7.66
CA GLY A 75 -18.66 7.07 -6.71
C GLY A 75 -17.84 8.23 -6.19
N GLU A 76 -18.08 8.62 -4.94
CA GLU A 76 -17.48 9.79 -4.31
C GLU A 76 -16.58 9.42 -3.10
N TRP A 77 -15.68 8.44 -3.28
CA TRP A 77 -14.78 7.91 -2.24
C TRP A 77 -14.02 9.00 -1.46
N TRP A 78 -13.70 10.10 -2.11
CA TRP A 78 -12.96 11.20 -1.50
C TRP A 78 -13.72 11.87 -0.35
N LYS A 79 -15.05 11.77 -0.31
CA LYS A 79 -15.87 12.25 0.81
C LYS A 79 -15.62 11.47 2.09
N PHE A 80 -15.20 10.21 1.96
CA PHE A 80 -14.84 9.31 3.06
C PHE A 80 -13.33 9.29 3.33
N GLY A 81 -12.53 10.00 2.52
CA GLY A 81 -11.07 9.95 2.57
C GLY A 81 -10.48 8.71 1.90
N GLY A 82 -11.18 7.57 1.91
CA GLY A 82 -10.82 6.32 1.23
C GLY A 82 -9.86 5.40 1.99
N GLY A 83 -9.24 5.83 3.07
CA GLY A 83 -8.31 5.02 3.89
C GLY A 83 -6.91 4.91 3.29
N GLY A 84 -6.37 3.69 3.16
CA GLY A 84 -5.06 3.41 2.58
C GLY A 84 -3.89 3.97 3.37
N THR A 85 -4.04 4.14 4.68
CA THR A 85 -3.04 4.78 5.54
C THR A 85 -1.77 3.94 5.67
N VAL A 86 -0.60 4.58 5.71
CA VAL A 86 0.70 3.95 5.94
C VAL A 86 0.99 4.03 7.44
N TRP A 87 0.41 3.11 8.22
CA TRP A 87 0.43 3.21 9.67
C TRP A 87 1.56 2.40 10.33
N ASN A 88 2.26 1.56 9.59
CA ASN A 88 3.39 0.77 10.10
C ASN A 88 4.48 0.63 9.03
N ALA A 89 4.60 -0.51 8.37
CA ALA A 89 5.78 -0.95 7.66
C ALA A 89 6.26 0.00 6.55
N MET A 90 7.51 0.40 6.68
CA MET A 90 8.27 1.10 5.64
C MET A 90 9.70 0.55 5.63
N THR A 91 10.23 0.25 4.45
CA THR A 91 11.59 -0.30 4.32
C THR A 91 12.37 0.47 3.26
N TYR A 92 13.58 0.89 3.61
CA TYR A 92 14.51 1.56 2.69
C TYR A 92 15.47 0.55 2.06
N ASP A 93 15.54 0.56 0.74
CA ASP A 93 16.49 -0.17 -0.08
C ASP A 93 17.61 0.78 -0.55
N ALA A 94 18.76 0.70 0.11
CA ALA A 94 19.89 1.55 -0.20
C ALA A 94 20.51 1.23 -1.57
N GLU A 95 20.36 0.00 -2.04
CA GLU A 95 20.92 -0.45 -3.31
C GLU A 95 20.13 0.07 -4.51
N LEU A 96 18.81 0.02 -4.43
CA LEU A 96 17.92 0.48 -5.50
C LEU A 96 17.48 1.94 -5.32
N GLY A 97 17.85 2.60 -4.22
CA GLY A 97 17.41 3.96 -3.89
C GLY A 97 15.90 4.07 -3.76
N ARG A 98 15.25 3.07 -3.16
CA ARG A 98 13.79 2.98 -3.04
C ARG A 98 13.32 2.89 -1.61
N VAL A 99 12.07 3.28 -1.41
CA VAL A 99 11.32 2.93 -0.21
C VAL A 99 10.11 2.10 -0.60
N TYR A 100 9.83 1.07 0.19
CA TYR A 100 8.65 0.23 0.06
C TYR A 100 7.71 0.52 1.21
N LEU A 101 6.44 0.72 0.88
CA LEU A 101 5.38 1.08 1.83
C LEU A 101 4.31 0.00 1.81
N GLY A 102 3.86 -0.43 2.97
CA GLY A 102 2.64 -1.20 3.11
C GLY A 102 1.45 -0.28 3.37
N THR A 103 0.40 -0.38 2.57
CA THR A 103 -0.80 0.44 2.72
C THR A 103 -1.93 -0.30 3.43
N GLY A 104 -2.75 0.43 4.16
CA GLY A 104 -3.86 -0.09 4.94
C GLY A 104 -5.12 -0.38 4.13
N ASN A 105 -6.15 -0.76 4.87
CA ASN A 105 -7.51 -1.03 4.40
C ASN A 105 -8.22 0.20 3.84
N GLY A 106 -9.36 -0.05 3.20
CA GLY A 106 -10.28 1.00 2.75
C GLY A 106 -11.12 1.59 3.87
N ALA A 107 -11.53 2.84 3.71
CA ALA A 107 -12.45 3.53 4.60
C ALA A 107 -13.59 4.17 3.79
N PRO A 108 -14.86 3.84 4.08
CA PRO A 108 -15.34 2.72 4.93
C PRO A 108 -14.86 1.35 4.46
N TRP A 109 -14.79 0.36 5.35
CA TRP A 109 -14.36 -1.02 5.00
C TRP A 109 -15.20 -1.63 3.90
N ASN A 110 -16.53 -1.45 3.96
CA ASN A 110 -17.43 -1.95 2.94
C ASN A 110 -17.19 -1.23 1.60
N GLN A 111 -16.70 -1.97 0.62
CA GLN A 111 -16.43 -1.44 -0.73
C GLN A 111 -17.68 -0.84 -1.38
N ARG A 112 -18.87 -1.45 -1.19
CA ARG A 112 -20.11 -0.97 -1.79
C ARG A 112 -20.51 0.43 -1.32
N VAL A 113 -20.03 0.85 -0.15
CA VAL A 113 -20.24 2.20 0.38
C VAL A 113 -19.22 3.18 -0.20
N ARG A 114 -17.92 2.84 -0.16
CA ARG A 114 -16.86 3.77 -0.60
C ARG A 114 -16.68 3.81 -2.12
N SER A 115 -16.97 2.70 -2.82
CA SER A 115 -16.78 2.55 -4.27
C SER A 115 -17.88 1.65 -4.84
N PRO A 116 -19.13 2.16 -4.96
CA PRO A 116 -20.33 1.34 -5.19
C PRO A 116 -20.32 0.60 -6.54
N GLY A 117 -19.58 1.07 -7.53
CA GLY A 117 -19.35 0.35 -8.80
C GLY A 117 -18.18 -0.64 -8.74
N GLY A 118 -17.61 -0.90 -7.55
CA GLY A 118 -16.47 -1.82 -7.38
C GLY A 118 -15.13 -1.19 -7.78
N GLY A 119 -14.30 -2.00 -8.44
CA GLY A 119 -12.92 -1.66 -8.84
C GLY A 119 -11.88 -2.08 -7.82
N ASP A 120 -10.62 -2.01 -8.22
CA ASP A 120 -9.50 -2.49 -7.38
C ASP A 120 -9.20 -1.56 -6.20
N ASN A 121 -9.61 -0.29 -6.27
CA ASN A 121 -9.38 0.74 -5.27
C ASN A 121 -7.89 0.94 -4.92
N LEU A 122 -7.06 1.20 -5.92
CA LEU A 122 -5.64 1.47 -5.72
C LEU A 122 -5.42 2.75 -4.89
N PHE A 123 -4.49 2.74 -3.91
CA PHE A 123 -3.58 1.64 -3.56
C PHE A 123 -3.93 1.05 -2.18
N LEU A 124 -5.14 0.56 -1.98
CA LEU A 124 -5.49 -0.14 -0.73
C LEU A 124 -4.81 -1.51 -0.68
N ALA A 125 -4.47 -1.97 0.53
CA ALA A 125 -3.87 -3.29 0.78
C ALA A 125 -2.80 -3.66 -0.25
N SER A 126 -1.82 -2.76 -0.41
CA SER A 126 -0.78 -2.82 -1.44
C SER A 126 0.60 -2.59 -0.87
N ILE A 127 1.60 -3.15 -1.52
CA ILE A 127 2.98 -2.69 -1.41
C ILE A 127 3.20 -1.66 -2.51
N VAL A 128 3.70 -0.49 -2.16
CA VAL A 128 4.01 0.61 -3.08
C VAL A 128 5.50 0.91 -3.00
N ALA A 129 6.18 0.94 -4.14
CA ALA A 129 7.58 1.33 -4.24
C ALA A 129 7.69 2.77 -4.76
N LEU A 130 8.43 3.59 -4.04
CA LEU A 130 8.72 4.97 -4.39
C LEU A 130 10.23 5.19 -4.54
N ASP A 131 10.61 6.16 -5.33
CA ASP A 131 11.96 6.71 -5.28
C ASP A 131 12.21 7.36 -3.91
N ALA A 132 13.30 7.01 -3.26
CA ALA A 132 13.57 7.45 -1.90
C ALA A 132 13.94 8.95 -1.81
N GLU A 133 14.47 9.53 -2.90
CA GLU A 133 14.87 10.94 -2.93
C GLU A 133 13.71 11.86 -3.25
N THR A 134 12.85 11.45 -4.21
CA THR A 134 11.84 12.33 -4.81
C THR A 134 10.40 11.98 -4.40
N GLY A 135 10.16 10.78 -3.86
CA GLY A 135 8.82 10.27 -3.60
C GLY A 135 8.05 9.85 -4.87
N GLU A 136 8.73 9.83 -6.04
CA GLU A 136 8.10 9.40 -7.28
C GLU A 136 7.72 7.93 -7.24
N TYR A 137 6.53 7.62 -7.74
CA TYR A 137 6.04 6.25 -7.90
C TYR A 137 6.93 5.45 -8.86
N ARG A 138 7.26 4.20 -8.46
CA ARG A 138 8.01 3.24 -9.28
C ARG A 138 7.13 2.07 -9.72
N TRP A 139 6.51 1.38 -8.75
CA TRP A 139 5.59 0.27 -8.97
C TRP A 139 4.70 0.02 -7.75
N HIS A 140 3.68 -0.79 -7.91
CA HIS A 140 2.91 -1.37 -6.81
C HIS A 140 2.60 -2.84 -7.06
N TYR A 141 2.35 -3.56 -5.99
CA TYR A 141 1.70 -4.86 -6.00
C TYR A 141 0.53 -4.83 -5.03
N GLN A 142 -0.68 -5.06 -5.53
CA GLN A 142 -1.87 -5.06 -4.71
C GLN A 142 -2.21 -6.49 -4.28
N GLU A 143 -2.15 -6.75 -2.98
CA GLU A 143 -2.37 -8.06 -2.38
C GLU A 143 -3.85 -8.41 -2.28
N ASN A 144 -4.70 -7.40 -2.07
CA ASN A 144 -6.15 -7.55 -1.95
C ASN A 144 -6.88 -6.50 -2.80
N PRO A 145 -7.10 -6.76 -4.11
CA PRO A 145 -7.91 -5.89 -4.96
C PRO A 145 -9.33 -5.75 -4.42
N GLY A 146 -9.87 -4.51 -4.39
CA GLY A 146 -11.21 -4.23 -3.89
C GLY A 146 -11.43 -4.64 -2.43
N GLU A 147 -10.41 -4.46 -1.61
CA GLU A 147 -10.36 -4.86 -0.21
C GLU A 147 -11.64 -4.51 0.57
N SER A 148 -12.19 -5.45 1.35
CA SER A 148 -13.40 -5.30 2.17
C SER A 148 -13.33 -6.07 3.50
N TRP A 149 -12.20 -6.73 3.82
CA TRP A 149 -12.03 -7.59 4.99
C TRP A 149 -11.21 -6.96 6.11
N ASP A 150 -10.88 -5.67 5.99
CA ASP A 150 -9.88 -5.05 6.85
C ASP A 150 -8.50 -5.75 6.73
N TYR A 151 -8.15 -6.19 5.54
CA TYR A 151 -6.82 -6.65 5.23
C TYR A 151 -5.91 -5.45 4.97
N ASN A 152 -4.70 -5.53 5.49
CA ASN A 152 -3.72 -4.48 5.41
C ASN A 152 -2.40 -5.08 4.91
N SER A 153 -1.65 -4.33 4.09
CA SER A 153 -0.27 -4.64 3.71
C SER A 153 0.75 -3.95 4.63
N ALA A 154 0.32 -3.53 5.83
CA ALA A 154 1.13 -2.76 6.76
C ALA A 154 1.98 -3.64 7.71
N MET A 155 2.29 -4.88 7.33
CA MET A 155 3.20 -5.80 8.03
C MET A 155 4.64 -5.52 7.58
N ASP A 156 5.60 -6.07 8.32
CA ASP A 156 7.02 -5.87 8.03
C ASP A 156 7.40 -6.35 6.63
N ILE A 157 8.17 -5.53 5.93
CA ILE A 157 8.69 -5.79 4.59
C ILE A 157 10.18 -6.09 4.73
N VAL A 158 10.58 -7.33 4.41
CA VAL A 158 11.97 -7.80 4.51
C VAL A 158 12.60 -7.87 3.13
N LEU A 159 13.79 -7.30 2.97
CA LEU A 159 14.56 -7.37 1.73
C LEU A 159 15.60 -8.49 1.82
N ALA A 160 15.72 -9.25 0.74
CA ALA A 160 16.73 -10.32 0.63
C ALA A 160 17.22 -10.47 -0.81
N ASP A 161 18.40 -11.10 -0.96
CA ASP A 161 18.89 -11.62 -2.21
C ASP A 161 18.87 -13.15 -2.11
N LEU A 162 18.06 -13.80 -2.95
CA LEU A 162 17.84 -15.24 -2.90
C LEU A 162 18.24 -15.90 -4.22
N GLN A 163 18.70 -17.15 -4.12
CA GLN A 163 18.87 -18.02 -5.29
C GLN A 163 17.53 -18.70 -5.59
N ILE A 164 16.92 -18.36 -6.71
CA ILE A 164 15.63 -18.92 -7.17
C ILE A 164 15.85 -19.43 -8.60
N ASP A 165 15.59 -20.70 -8.82
CA ASP A 165 15.81 -21.37 -10.13
C ASP A 165 17.21 -21.11 -10.71
N GLY A 166 18.24 -21.19 -9.84
CA GLY A 166 19.64 -20.99 -10.21
C GLY A 166 20.03 -19.55 -10.56
N LYS A 167 19.14 -18.58 -10.30
CA LYS A 167 19.39 -17.15 -10.55
C LYS A 167 19.34 -16.35 -9.25
N SER A 168 20.28 -15.43 -9.08
CA SER A 168 20.19 -14.44 -8.00
C SER A 168 19.02 -13.49 -8.25
N ARG A 169 18.11 -13.37 -7.28
CA ARG A 169 16.94 -12.52 -7.32
C ARG A 169 16.94 -11.56 -6.14
N LYS A 170 16.75 -10.29 -6.42
CA LYS A 170 16.49 -9.26 -5.42
C LYS A 170 15.02 -9.32 -5.06
N VAL A 171 14.70 -9.76 -3.83
CA VAL A 171 13.32 -10.01 -3.45
C VAL A 171 12.91 -9.17 -2.24
N LEU A 172 11.61 -8.98 -2.15
CA LEU A 172 10.88 -8.47 -1.02
C LEU A 172 10.04 -9.63 -0.49
N LEU A 173 10.11 -9.88 0.82
CA LEU A 173 9.36 -10.90 1.53
C LEU A 173 8.28 -10.23 2.37
N HIS A 174 7.04 -10.70 2.27
CA HIS A 174 5.93 -10.10 2.99
C HIS A 174 4.88 -11.14 3.41
N ALA A 175 4.40 -11.03 4.65
CA ALA A 175 3.39 -11.92 5.23
C ALA A 175 2.22 -11.09 5.79
N PRO A 176 1.31 -10.60 4.94
CA PRO A 176 0.19 -9.76 5.34
C PRO A 176 -0.91 -10.58 6.03
N LYS A 177 -1.87 -9.88 6.59
CA LYS A 177 -3.05 -10.40 7.29
C LYS A 177 -3.93 -11.33 6.44
N ASN A 178 -3.77 -11.31 5.11
CA ASN A 178 -4.54 -12.12 4.17
C ASN A 178 -4.16 -13.63 4.14
N GLY A 179 -3.08 -14.02 4.83
CA GLY A 179 -2.70 -15.41 5.04
C GLY A 179 -1.74 -16.01 4.01
N PHE A 180 -1.26 -15.23 3.04
CA PHE A 180 -0.26 -15.65 2.07
C PHE A 180 1.10 -15.05 2.36
N PHE A 181 2.16 -15.82 2.19
CA PHE A 181 3.54 -15.36 2.22
C PHE A 181 3.99 -15.07 0.79
N TYR A 182 4.30 -13.82 0.53
CA TYR A 182 4.70 -13.34 -0.79
C TYR A 182 6.22 -13.23 -0.92
N VAL A 183 6.72 -13.69 -2.06
CA VAL A 183 8.07 -13.40 -2.56
C VAL A 183 7.90 -12.55 -3.82
N ILE A 184 8.32 -11.31 -3.78
CA ILE A 184 8.11 -10.32 -4.84
C ILE A 184 9.47 -9.85 -5.35
N ASP A 185 9.66 -9.79 -6.65
CA ASP A 185 10.82 -9.16 -7.27
C ASP A 185 10.82 -7.65 -6.92
N ARG A 186 11.78 -7.20 -6.10
CA ARG A 186 11.80 -5.82 -5.60
C ARG A 186 12.21 -4.77 -6.63
N VAL A 187 12.72 -5.23 -7.79
CA VAL A 187 13.03 -4.33 -8.92
C VAL A 187 11.78 -3.99 -9.71
N THR A 188 10.90 -4.99 -9.93
CA THR A 188 9.76 -4.86 -10.85
C THR A 188 8.40 -4.84 -10.17
N GLY A 189 8.30 -5.31 -8.93
CA GLY A 189 7.03 -5.49 -8.21
C GLY A 189 6.26 -6.75 -8.63
N ARG A 190 6.85 -7.63 -9.45
CA ARG A 190 6.16 -8.86 -9.89
C ARG A 190 6.27 -9.95 -8.83
N PRO A 191 5.16 -10.63 -8.48
CA PRO A 191 5.23 -11.76 -7.58
C PRO A 191 5.99 -12.92 -8.23
N ILE A 192 6.84 -13.57 -7.42
CA ILE A 192 7.57 -14.80 -7.80
C ILE A 192 6.84 -16.00 -7.23
N SER A 193 6.41 -15.91 -5.98
CA SER A 193 5.56 -16.90 -5.34
C SER A 193 4.65 -16.26 -4.29
N ALA A 194 3.57 -16.94 -3.96
CA ALA A 194 2.65 -16.57 -2.89
C ALA A 194 2.01 -17.83 -2.33
N GLU A 195 2.51 -18.30 -1.20
CA GLU A 195 2.09 -19.56 -0.58
C GLU A 195 1.30 -19.29 0.71
N PRO A 196 0.21 -20.01 0.97
CA PRO A 196 -0.54 -19.84 2.19
C PRO A 196 0.30 -20.31 3.39
N PHE A 197 0.45 -19.46 4.41
CA PHE A 197 1.07 -19.82 5.70
C PHE A 197 0.01 -20.07 6.78
N ALA A 198 -1.26 -19.80 6.48
CA ALA A 198 -2.40 -20.06 7.34
C ALA A 198 -3.55 -20.61 6.50
N ARG A 199 -4.56 -21.20 7.15
CA ARG A 199 -5.79 -21.59 6.46
C ARG A 199 -6.51 -20.34 5.97
N THR A 200 -6.69 -20.23 4.66
CA THR A 200 -7.41 -19.15 4.02
C THR A 200 -8.74 -19.65 3.47
N THR A 201 -9.82 -18.87 3.60
CA THR A 201 -11.14 -19.17 3.03
C THR A 201 -11.52 -18.16 1.95
N TRP A 202 -10.97 -16.96 1.99
CA TRP A 202 -11.29 -15.86 1.06
C TRP A 202 -10.73 -16.07 -0.35
N ALA A 203 -9.60 -16.79 -0.47
CA ALA A 203 -8.97 -17.14 -1.75
C ALA A 203 -8.33 -18.52 -1.69
N SER A 204 -8.39 -19.26 -2.78
CA SER A 204 -7.80 -20.60 -2.90
C SER A 204 -6.30 -20.54 -3.19
N ARG A 205 -5.84 -19.54 -3.90
CA ARG A 205 -4.44 -19.27 -4.26
C ARG A 205 -4.27 -17.86 -4.81
N ILE A 206 -3.04 -17.45 -4.98
CA ILE A 206 -2.66 -16.30 -5.80
C ILE A 206 -2.20 -16.83 -7.18
N ASP A 207 -2.81 -16.34 -8.24
CA ASP A 207 -2.35 -16.62 -9.61
C ASP A 207 -1.10 -15.78 -9.89
N ILE A 208 0.05 -16.41 -9.94
CA ILE A 208 1.34 -15.72 -10.11
C ILE A 208 1.48 -15.06 -11.49
N ALA A 209 0.83 -15.59 -12.52
CA ALA A 209 0.89 -15.00 -13.87
C ALA A 209 0.19 -13.62 -13.92
N THR A 210 -0.91 -13.48 -13.20
CA THR A 210 -1.68 -12.22 -13.13
C THR A 210 -1.37 -11.40 -11.88
N GLY A 211 -0.78 -12.02 -10.84
CA GLY A 211 -0.58 -11.44 -9.52
C GLY A 211 -1.87 -11.33 -8.69
N ARG A 212 -2.98 -11.91 -9.14
CA ARG A 212 -4.30 -11.71 -8.52
C ARG A 212 -4.74 -12.93 -7.69
N PRO A 213 -5.50 -12.69 -6.60
CA PRO A 213 -6.12 -13.80 -5.87
C PRO A 213 -7.20 -14.49 -6.71
N VAL A 214 -7.29 -15.82 -6.58
CA VAL A 214 -8.43 -16.60 -7.02
C VAL A 214 -9.40 -16.68 -5.86
N GLU A 215 -10.28 -15.68 -5.78
CA GLU A 215 -11.19 -15.49 -4.66
C GLU A 215 -12.29 -16.55 -4.59
N SER A 216 -12.77 -16.82 -3.38
CA SER A 216 -13.97 -17.63 -3.14
C SER A 216 -15.20 -16.72 -3.20
N ALA A 217 -16.08 -16.95 -4.16
CA ALA A 217 -17.24 -16.07 -4.41
C ALA A 217 -18.19 -15.92 -3.21
N SER A 218 -18.22 -16.92 -2.31
CA SER A 218 -19.07 -16.92 -1.09
C SER A 218 -18.53 -16.02 0.04
N GLU A 219 -17.28 -15.58 -0.04
CA GLU A 219 -16.59 -14.91 1.05
C GLU A 219 -16.50 -13.38 0.87
N ARG A 220 -16.90 -12.87 -0.29
CA ARG A 220 -16.96 -11.43 -0.53
C ARG A 220 -18.37 -10.91 -0.20
N SER A 221 -18.54 -10.29 0.95
CA SER A 221 -19.80 -9.68 1.44
C SER A 221 -20.00 -8.27 0.89
#